data_5a559da4cb6404d03c0e580f19263ae0
#
_entry.id   5a559da4cb6404d03c0e580f19263ae0
#
_cell.length_a   1.000
_cell.length_b   1.000
_cell.length_c   1.000
_cell.angle_alpha   90.00
_cell.angle_beta   90.00
_cell.angle_gamma   90.00
#
_symmetry.space_group_name_H-M   'P 1'
#
loop_
_entity.id
_entity.type
_entity.pdbx_description
1 polymer ?
#
loop_
_entity_poly.entity_id
_entity_poly.type
_entity_poly.pdbx_seq_one_letter_code
_entity_poly.pdbx_strand_id
1 'polypeptide(L)'
;PIKIVDTRNEFEFQLGHFKDSLNLKLEKFSEFPRKIKEQGKVLEGYKLVNVCTGGIRCEKATLFMIENGISDVVQLDGGILNYLENTNGNAWEGQCFLFDERESSSP
;
A
#
# COMPACT_ATOMS: atom_id res chain seq x y z
N PRO A 1 1.22 -6.29 -16.97
CA PRO A 1 2.13 -6.22 -15.82
C PRO A 1 1.43 -5.65 -14.60
N ILE A 2 1.93 -5.98 -13.45
CA ILE A 2 1.37 -5.58 -12.18
C ILE A 2 2.30 -4.60 -11.47
N LYS A 3 1.74 -3.58 -10.84
CA LYS A 3 2.52 -2.65 -10.03
C LYS A 3 1.90 -2.59 -8.65
N ILE A 4 2.70 -2.83 -7.62
CA ILE A 4 2.22 -2.73 -6.25
C ILE A 4 2.38 -1.30 -5.79
N VAL A 5 1.31 -0.71 -5.25
CA VAL A 5 1.32 0.66 -4.77
C VAL A 5 1.18 0.62 -3.26
N ASP A 6 2.21 1.08 -2.56
CA ASP A 6 2.18 1.08 -1.10
C ASP A 6 1.51 2.37 -0.65
N THR A 7 0.39 2.24 0.05
CA THR A 7 -0.38 3.41 0.46
C THR A 7 -0.01 3.88 1.87
N ARG A 8 1.01 3.26 2.47
CA ARG A 8 1.46 3.64 3.81
C ARG A 8 2.37 4.85 3.73
N ASN A 9 2.78 5.36 4.89
CA ASN A 9 3.67 6.52 4.91
C ASN A 9 5.13 6.11 4.69
N GLU A 10 5.97 7.12 4.52
CA GLU A 10 7.38 6.92 4.21
C GLU A 10 8.09 6.12 5.30
N PHE A 11 7.80 6.40 6.55
CA PHE A 11 8.45 5.72 7.65
C PHE A 11 8.16 4.21 7.62
N GLU A 12 6.90 3.85 7.40
CA GLU A 12 6.52 2.44 7.32
C GLU A 12 7.18 1.77 6.12
N PHE A 13 7.24 2.46 5.00
CA PHE A 13 7.84 1.93 3.79
C PHE A 13 9.33 1.65 4.00
N GLN A 14 10.03 2.56 4.66
CA GLN A 14 11.46 2.39 4.86
C GLN A 14 11.80 1.20 5.77
N LEU A 15 10.92 0.88 6.70
CA LEU A 15 11.15 -0.26 7.57
C LEU A 15 10.99 -1.60 6.83
N GLY A 16 10.09 -1.65 5.86
CA GLY A 16 9.90 -2.86 5.08
C GLY A 16 8.82 -2.66 4.06
N HIS A 17 8.93 -3.30 2.92
CA HIS A 17 7.98 -3.15 1.83
C HIS A 17 8.09 -4.31 0.85
N PHE A 18 7.12 -4.44 -0.05
CA PHE A 18 7.20 -5.44 -1.10
C PHE A 18 8.26 -5.02 -2.12
N LYS A 19 8.97 -5.99 -2.67
CA LYS A 19 9.97 -5.70 -3.68
C LYS A 19 9.32 -5.00 -4.85
N ASP A 20 10.00 -3.98 -5.36
CA ASP A 20 9.55 -3.22 -6.53
C ASP A 20 8.22 -2.50 -6.36
N SER A 21 7.78 -2.29 -5.14
CA SER A 21 6.55 -1.52 -4.92
C SER A 21 6.83 -0.03 -5.02
N LEU A 22 5.79 0.72 -5.36
CA LEU A 22 5.90 2.17 -5.50
C LEU A 22 5.73 2.83 -4.15
N ASN A 23 6.71 3.63 -3.75
CA ASN A 23 6.67 4.41 -2.53
C ASN A 23 6.18 5.82 -2.88
N LEU A 24 5.02 6.20 -2.34
CA LEU A 24 4.48 7.53 -2.61
C LEU A 24 5.08 8.59 -1.71
N LYS A 25 5.91 8.19 -0.75
CA LYS A 25 6.59 9.09 0.18
C LYS A 25 5.60 9.97 0.95
N LEU A 26 4.56 9.34 1.46
CA LEU A 26 3.55 10.05 2.22
C LEU A 26 4.03 10.31 3.64
N GLU A 27 3.77 11.51 4.16
CA GLU A 27 3.94 11.74 5.57
C GLU A 27 2.60 11.49 6.25
N LYS A 28 1.50 11.84 5.58
CA LYS A 28 0.17 11.58 6.07
C LYS A 28 -0.67 11.06 4.93
N PHE A 29 -1.66 10.26 5.25
CA PHE A 29 -2.51 9.68 4.22
C PHE A 29 -3.30 10.74 3.46
N SER A 30 -3.53 11.90 4.06
CA SER A 30 -4.24 12.97 3.37
C SER A 30 -3.50 13.46 2.13
N GLU A 31 -2.22 13.13 1.99
CA GLU A 31 -1.45 13.51 0.81
C GLU A 31 -1.64 12.54 -0.35
N PHE A 32 -2.29 11.40 -0.11
CA PHE A 32 -2.43 10.36 -1.13
C PHE A 32 -3.02 10.89 -2.45
N PRO A 33 -4.13 11.64 -2.42
CA PRO A 33 -4.71 12.10 -3.69
C PRO A 33 -3.73 12.87 -4.56
N ARG A 34 -2.97 13.77 -3.96
CA ARG A 34 -2.01 14.57 -4.71
C ARG A 34 -0.87 13.71 -5.26
N LYS A 35 -0.34 12.86 -4.39
CA LYS A 35 0.81 12.05 -4.78
C LYS A 35 0.48 11.03 -5.85
N ILE A 36 -0.69 10.41 -5.78
CA ILE A 36 -1.04 9.41 -6.77
C ILE A 36 -1.27 10.06 -8.13
N LYS A 37 -1.78 11.28 -8.16
CA LYS A 37 -1.96 11.99 -9.41
C LYS A 37 -0.62 12.31 -10.06
N GLU A 38 0.39 12.60 -9.24
CA GLU A 38 1.73 12.88 -9.75
C GLU A 38 2.35 11.65 -10.41
N GLN A 39 1.88 10.45 -10.03
CA GLN A 39 2.44 9.22 -10.57
C GLN A 39 1.64 8.67 -11.76
N GLY A 40 0.69 9.42 -12.26
CA GLY A 40 -0.21 8.90 -13.29
C GLY A 40 0.48 8.26 -14.47
N LYS A 41 1.53 8.90 -15.00
CA LYS A 41 2.21 8.35 -16.15
C LYS A 41 2.99 7.07 -15.83
N VAL A 42 3.59 7.02 -14.66
CA VAL A 42 4.34 5.85 -14.23
C VAL A 42 3.42 4.65 -14.11
N LEU A 43 2.17 4.89 -13.74
CA LEU A 43 1.22 3.81 -13.48
C LEU A 43 0.41 3.37 -14.68
N GLU A 44 0.51 4.11 -15.79
CA GLU A 44 -0.23 3.75 -16.99
C GLU A 44 0.14 2.38 -17.51
N GLY A 45 -0.87 1.61 -17.90
CA GLY A 45 -0.61 0.29 -18.47
C GLY A 45 -0.41 -0.82 -17.47
N TYR A 46 -0.41 -0.49 -16.17
CA TYR A 46 -0.26 -1.51 -15.14
C TYR A 46 -1.58 -1.84 -14.50
N LYS A 47 -1.73 -3.10 -14.07
CA LYS A 47 -2.77 -3.44 -13.12
C LYS A 47 -2.19 -3.10 -11.75
N LEU A 48 -2.93 -2.34 -10.96
CA LEU A 48 -2.42 -1.83 -9.70
C LEU A 48 -2.94 -2.64 -8.53
N VAL A 49 -2.05 -2.93 -7.57
CA VAL A 49 -2.42 -3.63 -6.35
C VAL A 49 -2.05 -2.73 -5.19
N ASN A 50 -3.05 -2.17 -4.52
CA ASN A 50 -2.82 -1.32 -3.37
C ASN A 50 -2.57 -2.16 -2.13
N VAL A 51 -1.59 -1.77 -1.32
CA VAL A 51 -1.29 -2.48 -0.09
C VAL A 51 -1.17 -1.50 1.07
N CYS A 52 -1.56 -1.93 2.26
CA CYS A 52 -1.30 -1.22 3.50
C CYS A 52 -1.28 -2.26 4.59
N THR A 53 -1.05 -1.87 5.82
CA THR A 53 -0.82 -2.83 6.90
C THR A 53 -2.02 -3.75 7.11
N GLY A 54 -3.19 -3.19 7.35
CA GLY A 54 -4.38 -3.99 7.65
C GLY A 54 -5.50 -3.90 6.65
N GLY A 55 -5.33 -3.10 5.60
CA GLY A 55 -6.33 -3.00 4.54
C GLY A 55 -7.24 -1.77 4.61
N ILE A 56 -7.27 -1.06 5.72
CA ILE A 56 -8.18 0.07 5.88
C ILE A 56 -7.84 1.24 4.98
N ARG A 57 -6.57 1.62 4.92
CA ARG A 57 -6.15 2.73 4.05
C ARG A 57 -6.36 2.38 2.60
N CYS A 58 -6.25 1.08 2.26
CA CYS A 58 -6.43 0.65 0.90
C CYS A 58 -7.84 0.85 0.40
N GLU A 59 -8.84 0.69 1.26
CA GLU A 59 -10.21 0.88 0.82
C GLU A 59 -10.43 2.29 0.33
N LYS A 60 -9.95 3.27 1.10
CA LYS A 60 -10.09 4.66 0.70
C LYS A 60 -9.26 4.98 -0.55
N ALA A 61 -8.05 4.45 -0.61
CA ALA A 61 -7.17 4.69 -1.75
C ALA A 61 -7.77 4.12 -3.02
N THR A 62 -8.28 2.90 -2.97
CA THR A 62 -8.85 2.24 -4.13
C THR A 62 -10.07 2.99 -4.63
N LEU A 63 -10.94 3.40 -3.71
CA LEU A 63 -12.13 4.14 -4.09
C LEU A 63 -11.78 5.46 -4.78
N PHE A 64 -10.82 6.19 -4.20
CA PHE A 64 -10.37 7.43 -4.80
C PHE A 64 -9.83 7.22 -6.22
N MET A 65 -9.05 6.17 -6.40
CA MET A 65 -8.46 5.89 -7.70
C MET A 65 -9.54 5.58 -8.74
N ILE A 66 -10.51 4.75 -8.36
CA ILE A 66 -11.60 4.41 -9.27
C ILE A 66 -12.40 5.65 -9.64
N GLU A 67 -12.69 6.50 -8.66
CA GLU A 67 -13.46 7.73 -8.92
C GLU A 67 -12.70 8.69 -9.81
N ASN A 68 -11.40 8.56 -9.91
CA ASN A 68 -10.58 9.44 -10.72
C ASN A 68 -10.05 8.77 -11.99
N GLY A 69 -10.72 7.71 -12.44
CA GLY A 69 -10.41 7.12 -13.74
C GLY A 69 -9.36 6.02 -13.75
N ILE A 70 -8.85 5.63 -12.58
CA ILE A 70 -7.90 4.56 -12.49
C ILE A 70 -8.68 3.31 -12.10
N SER A 71 -9.14 2.57 -13.10
CA SER A 71 -10.08 1.48 -12.83
C SER A 71 -9.45 0.10 -12.68
N ASP A 72 -8.23 -0.09 -13.19
CA ASP A 72 -7.61 -1.41 -13.10
C ASP A 72 -6.80 -1.51 -11.82
N VAL A 73 -7.50 -1.44 -10.67
CA VAL A 73 -6.86 -1.44 -9.37
C VAL A 73 -7.63 -2.35 -8.42
N VAL A 74 -6.89 -3.11 -7.64
CA VAL A 74 -7.45 -3.95 -6.58
C VAL A 74 -6.65 -3.70 -5.31
N GLN A 75 -7.10 -4.25 -4.19
CA GLN A 75 -6.35 -4.13 -2.96
C GLN A 75 -5.99 -5.51 -2.45
N LEU A 76 -4.89 -5.60 -1.72
CA LEU A 76 -4.44 -6.84 -1.14
C LEU A 76 -5.37 -7.21 0.01
N ASP A 77 -6.01 -8.36 -0.08
CA ASP A 77 -7.00 -8.79 0.88
C ASP A 77 -6.38 -8.97 2.26
N GLY A 78 -6.93 -8.29 3.25
CA GLY A 78 -6.38 -8.36 4.61
C GLY A 78 -5.09 -7.61 4.80
N GLY A 79 -4.59 -6.96 3.76
CA GLY A 79 -3.38 -6.15 3.86
C GLY A 79 -2.11 -6.95 4.01
N ILE A 80 -1.03 -6.25 4.33
CA ILE A 80 0.29 -6.85 4.46
C ILE A 80 0.33 -7.88 5.58
N LEU A 81 -0.38 -7.62 6.67
CA LEU A 81 -0.38 -8.57 7.79
C LEU A 81 -0.93 -9.92 7.37
N ASN A 82 -2.02 -9.92 6.60
CA ASN A 82 -2.60 -11.16 6.14
C ASN A 82 -1.64 -11.90 5.21
N TYR A 83 -0.96 -11.16 4.35
CA TYR A 83 0.03 -11.76 3.46
C TYR A 83 1.14 -12.45 4.25
N LEU A 84 1.68 -11.75 5.27
CA LEU A 84 2.79 -12.29 6.03
C LEU A 84 2.38 -13.48 6.88
N GLU A 85 1.14 -13.51 7.34
CA GLU A 85 0.65 -14.63 8.14
C GLU A 85 0.39 -15.87 7.30
N ASN A 86 0.05 -15.69 6.04
CA ASN A 86 -0.36 -16.81 5.20
C ASN A 86 0.65 -17.22 4.14
N THR A 87 1.83 -16.63 4.14
CA THR A 87 2.88 -16.97 3.17
C THR A 87 4.22 -16.98 3.88
N ASN A 88 5.28 -17.28 3.14
CA ASN A 88 6.61 -17.22 3.73
C ASN A 88 7.25 -15.85 3.55
N GLY A 89 6.50 -14.88 3.02
CA GLY A 89 7.01 -13.51 2.91
C GLY A 89 8.05 -13.28 1.84
N ASN A 90 8.15 -14.15 0.84
CA ASN A 90 9.19 -14.05 -0.17
C ASN A 90 9.26 -12.73 -0.90
N ALA A 91 8.16 -12.07 -1.11
CA ALA A 91 8.14 -10.81 -1.84
C ALA A 91 8.35 -9.60 -0.95
N TRP A 92 8.50 -9.81 0.35
CA TRP A 92 8.63 -8.72 1.32
C TRP A 92 10.08 -8.49 1.68
N GLU A 93 10.46 -7.23 1.84
CA GLU A 93 11.79 -6.86 2.30
C GLU A 93 11.66 -6.07 3.58
N GLY A 94 12.41 -6.43 4.62
CA GLY A 94 12.45 -5.68 5.86
C GLY A 94 11.40 -6.09 6.88
N GLN A 95 11.10 -5.18 7.78
CA GLN A 95 10.17 -5.43 8.87
C GLN A 95 8.85 -4.74 8.61
N CYS A 96 7.77 -5.20 9.23
CA CYS A 96 6.48 -4.57 9.10
C CYS A 96 6.15 -3.82 10.37
N PHE A 97 6.00 -2.49 10.26
CA PHE A 97 5.67 -1.66 11.41
C PHE A 97 4.17 -1.80 11.72
N LEU A 98 3.87 -2.11 12.97
CA LEU A 98 2.50 -2.25 13.41
C LEU A 98 2.11 -1.03 14.20
N PHE A 99 1.11 -0.30 13.77
CA PHE A 99 0.64 0.77 14.50
C PHE A 99 -0.17 0.33 15.52
N ASP A 100 -0.06 0.89 16.35
CA ASP A 100 -0.77 1.01 17.17
C ASP A 100 -1.69 0.47 17.78
N GLU A 101 -2.70 0.56 17.47
CA GLU A 101 -3.71 -0.04 18.15
C GLU A 101 -3.47 -1.46 18.22
N ARG A 102 -2.95 -2.00 17.20
CA ARG A 102 -2.67 -3.35 17.25
C ARG A 102 -1.63 -3.60 18.19
N GLU A 103 -0.59 -2.84 18.15
CA GLU A 103 0.40 -3.06 18.97
C GLU A 103 0.14 -2.65 20.24
N SER A 104 -0.70 -1.76 20.42
CA SER A 104 -1.04 -1.47 21.74
C SER A 104 -1.81 -2.62 22.25
N SER A 105 -2.28 -3.45 21.42
CA SER A 105 -2.93 -4.58 21.88
C SER A 105 -2.01 -5.69 21.75
N SER A 106 -1.04 -5.56 21.17
CA SER A 106 -0.22 -6.63 21.00
C SER A 106 0.90 -6.35 21.53
N PRO A 107 0.90 -6.33 21.49
CA PRO A 107 1.67 -6.30 21.61
C PRO A 107 1.79 -6.15 21.87
#